data_f14c238e0f4536c5b5206a52f2df7717
#
_entry.id   f14c238e0f4536c5b5206a52f2df7717
#
_cell.length_a   1.000
_cell.length_b   1.000
_cell.length_c   1.000
_cell.angle_alpha   90.00
_cell.angle_beta   90.00
_cell.angle_gamma   90.00
#
_symmetry.space_group_name_H-M   'P 1'
#
loop_
_entity.id
_entity.type
_entity.pdbx_description
1 polymer ?
#
loop_
_entity_poly.entity_id
_entity_poly.type
_entity_poly.pdbx_seq_one_letter_code
_entity_poly.pdbx_strand_id
1 'polypeptide(L)'
;MNRNHTVYTALGVGLGVLLHVALQDRLTVHPYATWLGAFTVVTWALFVWDKRVAQMAPLLKGSRVPEFTLNLLALLGGFLGGWVARSMFRHKTNVKKHPWILVGLIVGTLIHVYLTARIIYGPELALWPPGSWVDFSG
;
A
#
# COMPACT_ATOMS: atom_id res chain seq x y z
N MET A 1 2.89 -19.14 -9.41
CA MET A 1 3.31 -17.78 -9.01
C MET A 1 4.80 -17.64 -9.34
N ASN A 2 5.20 -16.61 -10.08
CA ASN A 2 6.59 -16.45 -10.52
C ASN A 2 7.46 -16.07 -9.30
N ARG A 3 8.68 -16.63 -9.17
CA ARG A 3 9.63 -16.39 -8.05
C ARG A 3 9.78 -14.90 -7.70
N ASN A 4 9.80 -14.03 -8.69
CA ASN A 4 9.92 -12.58 -8.49
C ASN A 4 8.70 -11.98 -7.76
N HIS A 5 7.49 -12.47 -8.02
CA HIS A 5 6.29 -12.02 -7.29
C HIS A 5 6.40 -12.30 -5.81
N THR A 6 6.79 -13.52 -5.45
CA THR A 6 6.94 -13.91 -4.05
C THR A 6 8.03 -13.11 -3.35
N VAL A 7 9.19 -12.94 -3.98
CA VAL A 7 10.33 -12.23 -3.39
C VAL A 7 9.99 -10.76 -3.15
N TYR A 8 9.50 -10.03 -4.15
CA TYR A 8 9.17 -8.61 -4.00
C TYR A 8 8.00 -8.37 -3.06
N THR A 9 7.01 -9.26 -3.04
CA THR A 9 5.90 -9.16 -2.09
C THR A 9 6.38 -9.41 -0.66
N ALA A 10 7.16 -10.45 -0.42
CA ALA A 10 7.71 -10.75 0.89
C ALA A 10 8.63 -9.63 1.39
N LEU A 11 9.50 -9.09 0.53
CA LEU A 11 10.35 -7.94 0.86
C LEU A 11 9.53 -6.70 1.18
N GLY A 12 8.57 -6.35 0.34
CA GLY A 12 7.76 -5.14 0.52
C GLY A 12 6.92 -5.20 1.79
N VAL A 13 6.21 -6.30 2.02
CA VAL A 13 5.40 -6.49 3.23
C VAL A 13 6.30 -6.60 4.46
N GLY A 14 7.36 -7.40 4.40
CA GLY A 14 8.30 -7.57 5.51
C GLY A 14 8.97 -6.25 5.94
N LEU A 15 9.46 -5.47 4.98
CA LEU A 15 10.04 -4.14 5.26
C LEU A 15 8.99 -3.18 5.83
N GLY A 16 7.75 -3.20 5.31
CA GLY A 16 6.66 -2.38 5.83
C GLY A 16 6.36 -2.70 7.30
N VAL A 17 6.25 -3.97 7.65
CA VAL A 17 6.01 -4.41 9.04
C VAL A 17 7.20 -4.07 9.94
N LEU A 18 8.43 -4.36 9.51
CA LEU A 18 9.63 -4.03 10.30
C LEU A 18 9.74 -2.54 10.56
N LEU A 19 9.52 -1.71 9.54
CA LEU A 19 9.55 -0.27 9.68
C LEU A 19 8.42 0.23 10.59
N HIS A 20 7.22 -0.34 10.49
CA HIS A 20 6.11 -0.02 11.40
C HIS A 20 6.49 -0.29 12.86
N VAL A 21 7.01 -1.48 13.17
CA VAL A 21 7.43 -1.84 14.53
C VAL A 21 8.51 -0.88 15.02
N ALA A 22 9.54 -0.61 14.23
CA ALA A 22 10.61 0.31 14.58
C ALA A 22 10.12 1.75 14.83
N LEU A 23 9.14 2.22 14.05
CA LEU A 23 8.53 3.54 14.25
C LEU A 23 7.64 3.57 15.49
N GLN A 24 6.90 2.49 15.76
CA GLN A 24 6.04 2.38 16.93
C GLN A 24 6.83 2.45 18.24
N ASP A 25 8.03 1.87 18.27
CA ASP A 25 8.93 1.93 19.43
C ASP A 25 9.51 3.33 19.67
N ARG A 26 9.55 4.17 18.64
CA ARG A 26 10.18 5.50 18.70
C ARG A 26 9.19 6.65 18.79
N LEU A 27 7.98 6.46 18.30
CA LEU A 27 6.98 7.51 18.15
C LEU A 27 5.75 7.22 19.00
N THR A 28 5.35 8.22 19.81
CA THR A 28 4.13 8.17 20.63
C THR A 28 2.89 8.58 19.83
N VAL A 29 2.74 8.03 18.63
CA VAL A 29 1.59 8.31 17.77
C VAL A 29 0.72 7.07 17.60
N HIS A 30 -0.49 7.27 17.12
CA HIS A 30 -1.43 6.16 16.91
C HIS A 30 -0.81 5.07 16.00
N PRO A 31 -0.92 3.76 16.36
CA PRO A 31 -0.30 2.67 15.60
C PRO A 31 -0.69 2.64 14.11
N TYR A 32 -1.90 3.06 13.80
CA TYR A 32 -2.35 3.18 12.41
C TYR A 32 -1.56 4.25 11.62
N ALA A 33 -1.17 5.34 12.26
CA ALA A 33 -0.37 6.39 11.59
C ALA A 33 1.05 5.89 11.26
N THR A 34 1.70 5.16 12.17
CA THR A 34 3.00 4.53 11.91
C THR A 34 2.90 3.45 10.85
N TRP A 35 1.79 2.69 10.82
CA TRP A 35 1.51 1.72 9.77
C TRP A 35 1.43 2.39 8.40
N LEU A 36 0.59 3.42 8.24
CA LEU A 36 0.47 4.18 6.99
C LEU A 36 1.80 4.78 6.56
N GLY A 37 2.54 5.39 7.49
CA GLY A 37 3.85 5.97 7.22
C GLY A 37 4.85 4.94 6.72
N ALA A 38 4.96 3.79 7.38
CA ALA A 38 5.86 2.71 7.01
C ALA A 38 5.55 2.17 5.60
N PHE A 39 4.29 1.83 5.34
CA PHE A 39 3.90 1.32 4.02
C PHE A 39 4.00 2.38 2.91
N THR A 40 3.76 3.66 3.23
CA THR A 40 3.99 4.78 2.30
C THR A 40 5.43 4.84 1.84
N VAL A 41 6.39 4.81 2.77
CA VAL A 41 7.83 4.87 2.46
C VAL A 41 8.27 3.66 1.64
N VAL A 42 7.89 2.45 2.06
CA VAL A 42 8.28 1.21 1.36
C VAL A 42 7.68 1.17 -0.05
N THR A 43 6.42 1.53 -0.19
CA THR A 43 5.76 1.55 -1.52
C THR A 43 6.42 2.58 -2.44
N TRP A 44 6.68 3.78 -1.94
CA TRP A 44 7.41 4.80 -2.71
C TRP A 44 8.79 4.29 -3.15
N ALA A 45 9.56 3.69 -2.25
CA ALA A 45 10.89 3.16 -2.55
C ALA A 45 10.84 2.06 -3.63
N LEU A 46 9.86 1.17 -3.58
CA LEU A 46 9.69 0.12 -4.59
C LEU A 46 9.26 0.68 -5.97
N PHE A 47 8.44 1.73 -6.00
CA PHE A 47 8.12 2.44 -7.24
C PHE A 47 9.37 3.11 -7.84
N VAL A 48 10.19 3.74 -7.00
CA VAL A 48 11.47 4.34 -7.44
C VAL A 48 12.41 3.28 -7.99
N TRP A 49 12.51 2.16 -7.28
CA TRP A 49 13.32 1.02 -7.72
C TRP A 49 12.85 0.47 -9.07
N ASP A 50 11.55 0.18 -9.22
CA ASP A 50 10.98 -0.32 -10.48
C ASP A 50 11.26 0.62 -11.65
N LYS A 51 11.17 1.94 -11.41
CA LYS A 51 11.52 2.94 -12.42
C LYS A 51 13.00 2.89 -12.79
N ARG A 52 13.90 2.82 -11.80
CA ARG A 52 15.35 2.76 -12.06
C ARG A 52 15.72 1.51 -12.84
N VAL A 53 15.19 0.36 -12.43
CA VAL A 53 15.40 -0.91 -13.13
C VAL A 53 14.87 -0.85 -14.57
N ALA A 54 13.73 -0.21 -14.79
CA ALA A 54 13.18 -0.01 -16.14
C ALA A 54 14.08 0.86 -17.04
N GLN A 55 14.83 1.81 -16.45
CA GLN A 55 15.79 2.65 -17.17
C GLN A 55 17.13 1.94 -17.45
N MET A 56 17.52 0.99 -16.61
CA MET A 56 18.75 0.19 -16.75
C MET A 56 18.57 -1.06 -17.64
N ALA A 57 17.39 -1.27 -18.19
CA ALA A 57 17.19 -2.36 -19.17
C ALA A 57 18.02 -2.08 -20.44
N PRO A 58 18.77 -3.08 -20.98
CA PRO A 58 18.43 -4.49 -21.04
C PRO A 58 19.05 -5.40 -19.98
N LEU A 59 19.98 -4.92 -19.14
CA LEU A 59 20.76 -5.75 -18.22
C LEU A 59 19.95 -6.34 -17.06
N LEU A 60 18.87 -5.68 -16.64
CA LEU A 60 18.08 -6.04 -15.45
C LEU A 60 16.60 -6.37 -15.73
N LYS A 61 16.29 -6.82 -16.95
CA LYS A 61 14.89 -7.10 -17.38
C LYS A 61 14.10 -7.99 -16.43
N GLY A 62 14.75 -8.92 -15.71
CA GLY A 62 14.12 -9.84 -14.77
C GLY A 62 13.89 -9.29 -13.35
N SER A 63 14.40 -8.10 -13.04
CA SER A 63 14.40 -7.54 -11.66
C SER A 63 13.33 -6.46 -11.44
N ARG A 64 12.33 -6.37 -12.31
CA ARG A 64 11.22 -5.40 -12.17
C ARG A 64 10.25 -5.82 -11.07
N VAL A 65 9.75 -4.84 -10.34
CA VAL A 65 8.71 -5.07 -9.32
C VAL A 65 7.39 -5.41 -10.01
N PRO A 66 6.77 -6.54 -9.66
CA PRO A 66 5.47 -6.91 -10.21
C PRO A 66 4.37 -5.90 -9.84
N GLU A 67 3.44 -5.64 -10.76
CA GLU A 67 2.31 -4.73 -10.51
C GLU A 67 1.43 -5.22 -9.35
N PHE A 68 1.28 -6.54 -9.22
CA PHE A 68 0.57 -7.14 -8.09
C PHE A 68 1.15 -6.70 -6.74
N THR A 69 2.47 -6.71 -6.59
CA THR A 69 3.14 -6.27 -5.35
C THR A 69 2.85 -4.81 -5.04
N LEU A 70 2.94 -3.93 -6.04
CA LEU A 70 2.66 -2.50 -5.88
C LEU A 70 1.19 -2.25 -5.49
N ASN A 71 0.26 -2.99 -6.09
CA ASN A 71 -1.16 -2.92 -5.75
C ASN A 71 -1.45 -3.42 -4.34
N LEU A 72 -0.86 -4.55 -3.95
CA LEU A 72 -1.01 -5.09 -2.61
C LEU A 72 -0.50 -4.11 -1.54
N LEU A 73 0.67 -3.52 -1.76
CA LEU A 73 1.22 -2.53 -0.84
C LEU A 73 0.35 -1.27 -0.77
N ALA A 74 -0.23 -0.83 -1.90
CA ALA A 74 -1.18 0.28 -1.90
C ALA A 74 -2.42 -0.03 -1.05
N LEU A 75 -2.96 -1.25 -1.13
CA LEU A 75 -4.08 -1.72 -0.31
C LEU A 75 -3.72 -1.83 1.18
N LEU A 76 -2.48 -2.19 1.51
CA LEU A 76 -1.98 -2.31 2.89
C LEU A 76 -1.67 -0.95 3.56
N GLY A 77 -1.80 0.17 2.86
CA GLY A 77 -1.57 1.51 3.41
C GLY A 77 -0.53 2.34 2.66
N GLY A 78 0.13 1.77 1.66
CA GLY A 78 1.14 2.44 0.85
C GLY A 78 0.59 3.31 -0.29
N PHE A 79 -0.72 3.52 -0.36
CA PHE A 79 -1.35 4.28 -1.45
C PHE A 79 -0.78 5.71 -1.59
N LEU A 80 -0.47 6.39 -0.48
CA LEU A 80 0.16 7.72 -0.51
C LEU A 80 1.52 7.66 -1.21
N GLY A 81 2.35 6.66 -0.87
CA GLY A 81 3.64 6.44 -1.52
C GLY A 81 3.51 6.17 -3.02
N GLY A 82 2.48 5.42 -3.41
CA GLY A 82 2.17 5.16 -4.80
C GLY A 82 1.73 6.43 -5.56
N TRP A 83 0.87 7.26 -4.97
CA TRP A 83 0.46 8.54 -5.57
C TRP A 83 1.64 9.51 -5.71
N VAL A 84 2.47 9.65 -4.67
CA VAL A 84 3.67 10.49 -4.70
C VAL A 84 4.64 10.01 -5.77
N ALA A 85 4.95 8.72 -5.82
CA ALA A 85 5.84 8.15 -6.83
C ALA A 85 5.29 8.36 -8.26
N ARG A 86 3.98 8.18 -8.44
CA ARG A 86 3.32 8.38 -9.73
C ARG A 86 3.40 9.84 -10.19
N SER A 87 3.18 10.81 -9.30
CA SER A 87 3.26 12.24 -9.62
C SER A 87 4.70 12.71 -9.88
N MET A 88 5.63 12.32 -9.03
CA MET A 88 7.03 12.74 -9.14
C MET A 88 7.72 12.17 -10.38
N PHE A 89 7.48 10.92 -10.69
CA PHE A 89 8.27 10.24 -11.72
C PHE A 89 7.51 10.01 -13.03
N ARG A 90 6.24 10.39 -13.11
CA ARG A 90 5.36 10.07 -14.24
C ARG A 90 5.46 8.58 -14.65
N HIS A 91 5.79 7.71 -13.66
CA HIS A 91 6.00 6.30 -13.87
C HIS A 91 4.67 5.55 -13.87
N LYS A 92 4.49 4.66 -14.86
CA LYS A 92 3.24 3.89 -15.04
C LYS A 92 1.97 4.77 -15.07
N THR A 93 2.12 6.04 -15.56
CA THR A 93 0.98 6.95 -15.73
C THR A 93 0.11 6.59 -16.92
N ASN A 94 0.62 5.76 -17.83
CA ASN A 94 -0.16 5.31 -18.97
C ASN A 94 -1.23 4.30 -18.51
N VAL A 95 -2.43 4.80 -18.29
CA VAL A 95 -3.59 4.02 -17.84
C VAL A 95 -3.92 2.86 -18.78
N LYS A 96 -3.70 3.03 -20.09
CA LYS A 96 -3.94 1.96 -21.09
C LYS A 96 -2.99 0.77 -20.91
N LYS A 97 -1.74 1.00 -20.46
CA LYS A 97 -0.75 -0.07 -20.23
C LYS A 97 -0.81 -0.68 -18.84
N HIS A 98 -1.17 0.10 -17.83
CA HIS A 98 -1.13 -0.29 -16.41
C HIS A 98 -2.41 0.13 -15.67
N PRO A 99 -3.60 -0.33 -16.11
CA PRO A 99 -4.87 0.08 -15.50
C PRO A 99 -4.99 -0.40 -14.05
N TRP A 100 -4.47 -1.57 -13.75
CA TRP A 100 -4.59 -2.21 -12.44
C TRP A 100 -3.86 -1.44 -11.32
N ILE A 101 -2.76 -0.76 -11.63
CA ILE A 101 -2.06 0.08 -10.64
C ILE A 101 -2.93 1.26 -10.21
N LEU A 102 -3.61 1.89 -11.16
CA LEU A 102 -4.53 2.98 -10.84
C LEU A 102 -5.71 2.48 -9.99
N VAL A 103 -6.27 1.33 -10.35
CA VAL A 103 -7.35 0.69 -9.57
C VAL A 103 -6.90 0.42 -8.14
N GLY A 104 -5.72 -0.20 -7.95
CA GLY A 104 -5.17 -0.47 -6.62
C GLY A 104 -4.95 0.79 -5.78
N LEU A 105 -4.46 1.87 -6.39
CA LEU A 105 -4.30 3.16 -5.70
C LEU A 105 -5.63 3.79 -5.29
N ILE A 106 -6.63 3.77 -6.17
CA ILE A 106 -7.96 4.32 -5.87
C ILE A 106 -8.62 3.50 -4.76
N VAL A 107 -8.65 2.19 -4.89
CA VAL A 107 -9.26 1.30 -3.87
C VAL A 107 -8.54 1.43 -2.54
N GLY A 108 -7.20 1.42 -2.53
CA GLY A 108 -6.40 1.67 -1.33
C GLY A 108 -6.73 3.01 -0.68
N THR A 109 -6.85 4.08 -1.47
CA THR A 109 -7.23 5.41 -0.98
C THR A 109 -8.62 5.36 -0.32
N LEU A 110 -9.61 4.79 -0.97
CA LEU A 110 -10.98 4.72 -0.43
C LEU A 110 -11.05 3.93 0.88
N ILE A 111 -10.38 2.77 0.94
CA ILE A 111 -10.31 1.95 2.16
C ILE A 111 -9.70 2.75 3.31
N HIS A 112 -8.55 3.39 3.08
CA HIS A 112 -7.83 4.06 4.15
C HIS A 112 -8.45 5.41 4.54
N VAL A 113 -9.11 6.12 3.63
CA VAL A 113 -9.94 7.28 3.95
C VAL A 113 -11.10 6.88 4.87
N TYR A 114 -11.79 5.77 4.55
CA TYR A 114 -12.85 5.24 5.39
C TYR A 114 -12.34 4.82 6.78
N LEU A 115 -11.22 4.06 6.85
CA LEU A 115 -10.63 3.63 8.11
C LEU A 115 -10.16 4.82 8.97
N THR A 116 -9.54 5.82 8.34
CA THR A 116 -9.11 7.05 9.03
C THR A 116 -10.32 7.80 9.59
N ALA A 117 -11.37 7.96 8.79
CA ALA A 117 -12.59 8.60 9.25
C ALA A 117 -13.22 7.84 10.43
N ARG A 118 -13.23 6.52 10.40
CA ARG A 118 -13.71 5.68 11.52
C ARG A 118 -12.88 5.85 12.79
N ILE A 119 -11.58 6.00 12.66
CA ILE A 119 -10.69 6.22 13.83
C ILE A 119 -10.95 7.60 14.44
N ILE A 120 -11.17 8.62 13.62
CA ILE A 120 -11.36 10.01 14.06
C ILE A 120 -12.76 10.24 14.62
N TYR A 121 -13.79 9.78 13.92
CA TYR A 121 -15.20 10.08 14.25
C TYR A 121 -15.90 8.96 15.01
N GLY A 122 -15.22 7.82 15.23
CA GLY A 122 -15.75 6.71 16.02
C GLY A 122 -16.85 5.92 15.31
N PRO A 123 -17.67 5.16 16.08
CA PRO A 123 -18.66 4.24 15.54
C PRO A 123 -19.84 4.91 14.82
N GLU A 124 -20.02 6.22 14.95
CA GLU A 124 -21.12 6.96 14.29
C GLU A 124 -21.04 6.91 12.75
N LEU A 125 -19.85 6.66 12.19
CA LEU A 125 -19.61 6.45 10.75
C LEU A 125 -19.73 5.00 10.30
N ALA A 126 -20.27 4.11 11.16
CA ALA A 126 -20.47 2.73 10.74
C ALA A 126 -21.52 2.65 9.63
N LEU A 127 -21.12 2.17 8.45
CA LEU A 127 -22.05 1.82 7.36
C LEU A 127 -23.02 0.67 7.78
N TRP A 128 -22.74 0.06 8.93
CA TRP A 128 -23.50 -1.01 9.53
C TRP A 128 -23.81 -0.65 10.99
N PRO A 129 -25.08 -0.60 11.38
CA PRO A 129 -25.46 -0.23 12.75
C PRO A 129 -24.86 -1.21 13.77
N PRO A 130 -24.26 -0.72 14.88
CA PRO A 130 -23.84 -1.59 15.97
C PRO A 130 -25.07 -2.33 16.54
N GLY A 131 -25.02 -3.65 16.57
CA GLY A 131 -26.11 -4.47 17.09
C GLY A 131 -26.89 -5.29 16.06
N SER A 132 -26.55 -5.20 14.77
CA SER A 132 -27.15 -6.04 13.72
C SER A 132 -26.46 -7.42 13.55
N TRP A 133 -25.48 -7.72 14.39
CA TRP A 133 -24.96 -9.09 14.49
C TRP A 133 -26.06 -9.96 15.09
N VAL A 134 -26.54 -10.89 14.30
CA VAL A 134 -27.52 -11.87 14.74
C VAL A 134 -27.03 -12.47 16.05
N ASP A 135 -27.79 -12.26 17.09
CA ASP A 135 -27.53 -12.88 18.39
C ASP A 135 -27.77 -14.37 18.23
N PHE A 136 -26.69 -15.13 18.12
CA PHE A 136 -26.74 -16.60 18.06
C PHE A 136 -26.89 -17.23 19.43
N SER A 137 -27.18 -16.46 20.48
CA SER A 137 -27.49 -16.94 21.84
C SER A 137 -28.98 -17.31 21.97
N GLY A 138 -29.48 -18.07 21.01
CA GLY A 138 -30.83 -18.68 21.08
C GLY A 138 -30.74 -20.17 21.26
#